data_10eeab36ce59aac3b94fed4a5e0bcf4d
#
_entry.id   10eeab36ce59aac3b94fed4a5e0bcf4d
#
_cell.length_a   1.000
_cell.length_b   1.000
_cell.length_c   1.000
_cell.angle_alpha   90.00
_cell.angle_beta   90.00
_cell.angle_gamma   90.00
#
_symmetry.space_group_name_H-M   'P 1'
#
loop_
_entity.id
_entity.type
_entity.pdbx_description
1 polymer ?
#
loop_
_entity_poly.entity_id
_entity_poly.type
_entity_poly.pdbx_seq_one_letter_code
_entity_poly.pdbx_strand_id
1 'polypeptide(L)'
;MEENFRNIYKAIQEADALLIGASNGLSISEGYNIFADDHWFQKDFGDFRSRYGIRNILQGLFFQYPTEESKWAFFSRLISRKCYLEQPGPVMENLYRLVGYKDYFIVTSNGEDHFVPVGFDRDKVFEMEGRLTQSRC
;
A
#
# COMPACT_ATOMS: atom_id res chain seq x y z
N MET A 1 -14.28 18.83 -16.50
CA MET A 1 -13.35 18.27 -15.50
C MET A 1 -13.43 19.03 -14.17
N GLU A 2 -13.24 20.34 -14.15
CA GLU A 2 -13.36 21.15 -12.91
C GLU A 2 -14.71 21.05 -12.20
N GLU A 3 -15.83 20.98 -12.94
CA GLU A 3 -17.17 20.86 -12.37
C GLU A 3 -17.33 19.52 -11.60
N ASN A 4 -16.79 18.43 -12.13
CA ASN A 4 -16.82 17.14 -11.45
C ASN A 4 -16.03 17.17 -10.12
N PHE A 5 -14.87 17.81 -10.10
CA PHE A 5 -14.10 17.95 -8.86
C PHE A 5 -14.81 18.81 -7.83
N ARG A 6 -15.48 19.88 -8.22
CA ARG A 6 -16.29 20.72 -7.31
C ARG A 6 -17.44 19.92 -6.71
N ASN A 7 -18.14 19.13 -7.53
CA ASN A 7 -19.24 18.29 -7.07
C ASN A 7 -18.77 17.21 -6.08
N ILE A 8 -17.64 16.55 -6.37
CA ILE A 8 -17.03 15.57 -5.46
C ILE A 8 -16.62 16.23 -4.14
N TYR A 9 -15.93 17.37 -4.21
CA TYR A 9 -15.52 18.11 -3.01
C TYR A 9 -16.72 18.52 -2.17
N LYS A 10 -17.78 19.05 -2.80
CA LYS A 10 -19.03 19.42 -2.12
C LYS A 10 -19.66 18.20 -1.44
N ALA A 11 -19.76 17.06 -2.14
CA ALA A 11 -20.32 15.84 -1.58
C ALA A 11 -19.52 15.36 -0.35
N ILE A 12 -18.17 15.44 -0.40
CA ILE A 12 -17.32 15.14 0.76
C ILE A 12 -17.59 16.11 1.91
N GLN A 13 -17.73 17.42 1.62
CA GLN A 13 -18.00 18.42 2.66
C GLN A 13 -19.36 18.24 3.33
N GLU A 14 -20.39 17.88 2.57
CA GLU A 14 -21.76 17.70 3.04
C GLU A 14 -22.01 16.34 3.71
N ALA A 15 -21.15 15.36 3.52
CA ALA A 15 -21.28 14.03 4.14
C ALA A 15 -21.05 14.09 5.66
N ASP A 16 -21.87 13.40 6.44
CA ASP A 16 -21.71 13.25 7.88
C ASP A 16 -20.55 12.27 8.20
N ALA A 17 -20.39 11.24 7.39
CA ALA A 17 -19.33 10.25 7.50
C ALA A 17 -18.85 9.76 6.13
N LEU A 18 -17.65 9.20 6.06
CA LEU A 18 -17.02 8.72 4.83
C LEU A 18 -16.58 7.27 4.96
N LEU A 19 -16.96 6.43 4.01
CA LEU A 19 -16.37 5.10 3.85
C LEU A 19 -15.36 5.14 2.71
N ILE A 20 -14.11 4.79 3.01
CA ILE A 20 -13.00 4.82 2.06
C ILE A 20 -12.62 3.38 1.72
N GLY A 21 -12.85 2.97 0.47
CA GLY A 21 -12.35 1.71 -0.07
C GLY A 21 -11.01 1.94 -0.76
N ALA A 22 -9.97 1.18 -0.37
CA ALA A 22 -8.64 1.31 -0.94
C ALA A 22 -8.05 -0.06 -1.30
N SER A 23 -7.33 -0.10 -2.41
CA SER A 23 -6.64 -1.28 -2.91
C SER A 23 -5.37 -0.87 -3.66
N ASN A 24 -4.75 -1.81 -4.38
CA ASN A 24 -3.51 -1.61 -5.14
C ASN A 24 -3.49 -0.34 -6.01
N GLY A 25 -4.65 0.15 -6.49
CA GLY A 25 -4.73 1.41 -7.22
C GLY A 25 -4.22 2.61 -6.43
N LEU A 26 -4.45 2.65 -5.12
CA LEU A 26 -3.91 3.70 -4.25
C LEU A 26 -2.37 3.59 -4.17
N SER A 27 -1.83 2.40 -3.92
CA SER A 27 -0.39 2.16 -3.87
C SER A 27 0.29 2.47 -5.22
N ILE A 28 -0.36 2.13 -6.34
CA ILE A 28 0.13 2.47 -7.69
C ILE A 28 0.21 3.99 -7.88
N SER A 29 -0.77 4.74 -7.39
CA SER A 29 -0.75 6.21 -7.46
C SER A 29 0.37 6.85 -6.62
N GLU A 30 0.86 6.14 -5.61
CA GLU A 30 2.05 6.47 -4.82
C GLU A 30 3.38 6.01 -5.47
N GLY A 31 3.31 5.40 -6.66
CA GLY A 31 4.48 4.88 -7.38
C GLY A 31 4.86 3.44 -7.04
N TYR A 32 4.03 2.74 -6.25
CA TYR A 32 4.26 1.34 -5.90
C TYR A 32 3.32 0.41 -6.65
N ASN A 33 3.86 -0.26 -7.68
CA ASN A 33 3.10 -1.20 -8.50
C ASN A 33 3.60 -2.64 -8.31
N ILE A 34 2.88 -3.42 -7.51
CA ILE A 34 3.22 -4.82 -7.23
C ILE A 34 3.16 -5.74 -8.46
N PHE A 35 2.59 -5.29 -9.56
CA PHE A 35 2.43 -6.05 -10.80
C PHE A 35 3.50 -5.72 -11.84
N ALA A 36 4.34 -4.68 -11.62
CA ALA A 36 5.26 -4.18 -12.63
C ALA A 36 6.70 -4.69 -12.44
N ASP A 37 7.37 -4.97 -13.56
CA ASP A 37 8.83 -5.11 -13.65
C ASP A 37 9.44 -3.71 -13.88
N ASP A 38 9.22 -2.80 -12.95
CA ASP A 38 9.62 -1.41 -13.04
C ASP A 38 11.00 -1.13 -12.42
N HIS A 39 11.42 0.12 -12.50
CA HIS A 39 12.72 0.54 -11.95
C HIS A 39 12.83 0.28 -10.44
N TRP A 40 11.74 0.48 -9.69
CA TRP A 40 11.72 0.23 -8.25
C TRP A 40 11.98 -1.25 -7.95
N PHE A 41 11.23 -2.14 -8.62
CA PHE A 41 11.42 -3.59 -8.46
C PHE A 41 12.83 -4.04 -8.88
N GLN A 42 13.33 -3.57 -10.02
CA GLN A 42 14.65 -3.94 -10.51
C GLN A 42 15.77 -3.46 -9.61
N LYS A 43 15.63 -2.27 -9.03
CA LYS A 43 16.60 -1.70 -8.08
C LYS A 43 16.68 -2.53 -6.79
N ASP A 44 15.54 -2.86 -6.20
CA ASP A 44 15.49 -3.47 -4.89
C ASP A 44 15.44 -5.01 -4.91
N PHE A 45 15.02 -5.62 -6.03
CA PHE A 45 14.84 -7.06 -6.19
C PHE A 45 15.51 -7.63 -7.46
N GLY A 46 16.44 -6.92 -8.06
CA GLY A 46 17.12 -7.34 -9.27
C GLY A 46 17.93 -8.64 -9.12
N ASP A 47 18.42 -8.93 -7.93
CA ASP A 47 19.06 -10.20 -7.58
C ASP A 47 18.06 -11.38 -7.61
N PHE A 48 16.86 -11.20 -7.10
CA PHE A 48 15.77 -12.19 -7.20
C PHE A 48 15.30 -12.36 -8.64
N ARG A 49 15.22 -11.26 -9.40
CA ARG A 49 14.92 -11.31 -10.84
C ARG A 49 15.95 -12.15 -11.60
N SER A 50 17.22 -11.92 -11.34
CA SER A 50 18.32 -12.64 -12.02
C SER A 50 18.40 -14.11 -11.60
N ARG A 51 18.19 -14.42 -10.32
CA ARG A 51 18.35 -15.76 -9.78
C ARG A 51 17.15 -16.67 -9.98
N TYR A 52 15.93 -16.11 -9.87
CA TYR A 52 14.69 -16.88 -9.84
C TYR A 52 13.72 -16.53 -10.98
N GLY A 53 14.04 -15.54 -11.83
CA GLY A 53 13.16 -15.09 -12.92
C GLY A 53 11.93 -14.32 -12.45
N ILE A 54 11.87 -13.91 -11.17
CA ILE A 54 10.78 -13.12 -10.58
C ILE A 54 10.81 -11.73 -11.19
N ARG A 55 9.66 -11.23 -11.67
CA ARG A 55 9.57 -9.95 -12.38
C ARG A 55 8.75 -8.88 -11.68
N ASN A 56 8.08 -9.22 -10.59
CA ASN A 56 7.31 -8.25 -9.80
C ASN A 56 7.07 -8.81 -8.41
N ILE A 57 6.56 -7.97 -7.53
CA ILE A 57 6.33 -8.32 -6.13
C ILE A 57 5.32 -9.45 -5.99
N LEU A 58 4.22 -9.41 -6.75
CA LEU A 58 3.19 -10.45 -6.69
C LEU A 58 3.76 -11.84 -7.01
N GLN A 59 4.59 -11.94 -8.05
CA GLN A 59 5.28 -13.19 -8.36
C GLN A 59 6.19 -13.64 -7.21
N GLY A 60 6.91 -12.71 -6.60
CA GLY A 60 7.77 -13.01 -5.45
C GLY A 60 7.02 -13.50 -4.22
N LEU A 61 5.83 -12.95 -3.94
CA LEU A 61 5.00 -13.37 -2.81
C LEU A 61 4.51 -14.83 -2.95
N PHE A 62 4.23 -15.27 -4.18
CA PHE A 62 3.73 -16.62 -4.46
C PHE A 62 4.79 -17.58 -5.03
N PHE A 63 6.06 -17.14 -5.11
CA PHE A 63 7.13 -17.97 -5.61
C PHE A 63 7.46 -19.12 -4.64
N GLN A 64 7.68 -20.31 -5.18
CA GLN A 64 8.14 -21.46 -4.39
C GLN A 64 9.66 -21.42 -4.26
N TYR A 65 10.13 -20.80 -3.21
CA TYR A 65 11.58 -20.70 -2.93
C TYR A 65 12.19 -22.05 -2.57
N PRO A 66 13.40 -22.33 -3.02
CA PRO A 66 14.06 -23.61 -2.74
C PRO A 66 14.43 -23.79 -1.26
N THR A 67 14.57 -22.71 -0.50
CA THR A 67 14.86 -22.72 0.94
C THR A 67 14.09 -21.63 1.67
N GLU A 68 13.83 -21.83 2.97
CA GLU A 68 13.18 -20.83 3.81
C GLU A 68 14.03 -19.54 3.92
N GLU A 69 15.36 -19.65 3.91
CA GLU A 69 16.24 -18.46 3.92
C GLU A 69 16.01 -17.59 2.68
N SER A 70 15.87 -18.21 1.50
CA SER A 70 15.61 -17.47 0.25
C SER A 70 14.25 -16.77 0.30
N LYS A 71 13.24 -17.45 0.81
CA LYS A 71 11.90 -16.92 1.01
C LYS A 71 11.92 -15.72 1.96
N TRP A 72 12.51 -15.91 3.14
CA TRP A 72 12.59 -14.83 4.12
C TRP A 72 13.49 -13.68 3.69
N ALA A 73 14.49 -13.92 2.86
CA ALA A 73 15.28 -12.85 2.26
C ALA A 73 14.44 -11.94 1.36
N PHE A 74 13.48 -12.50 0.61
CA PHE A 74 12.53 -11.72 -0.17
C PHE A 74 11.54 -10.96 0.72
N PHE A 75 10.86 -11.68 1.63
CA PHE A 75 9.82 -11.10 2.49
C PHE A 75 10.38 -10.03 3.43
N SER A 76 11.51 -10.27 4.08
CA SER A 76 12.11 -9.29 4.98
C SER A 76 12.53 -8.01 4.25
N ARG A 77 13.06 -8.15 3.03
CA ARG A 77 13.40 -6.99 2.19
C ARG A 77 12.14 -6.21 1.79
N LEU A 78 11.09 -6.90 1.36
CA LEU A 78 9.81 -6.27 1.01
C LEU A 78 9.24 -5.50 2.20
N ILE A 79 9.13 -6.14 3.35
CA ILE A 79 8.61 -5.53 4.59
C ILE A 79 9.47 -4.33 5.00
N SER A 80 10.79 -4.50 5.02
CA SER A 80 11.71 -3.42 5.38
C SER A 80 11.54 -2.20 4.46
N ARG A 81 11.49 -2.43 3.15
CA ARG A 81 11.35 -1.35 2.16
C ARG A 81 10.00 -0.67 2.24
N LYS A 82 8.92 -1.45 2.21
CA LYS A 82 7.56 -0.87 2.07
C LYS A 82 6.96 -0.39 3.38
N CYS A 83 7.21 -1.08 4.48
CA CYS A 83 6.52 -0.79 5.72
C CYS A 83 7.34 0.10 6.67
N TYR A 84 8.67 0.15 6.51
CA TYR A 84 9.53 0.86 7.45
C TYR A 84 10.38 1.97 6.84
N LEU A 85 10.92 1.76 5.64
CA LEU A 85 11.84 2.73 5.03
C LEU A 85 11.14 3.73 4.11
N GLU A 86 10.13 3.30 3.37
CA GLU A 86 9.33 4.20 2.56
C GLU A 86 8.29 4.92 3.43
N GLN A 87 8.21 6.23 3.23
CA GLN A 87 7.17 7.04 3.84
C GLN A 87 5.99 7.17 2.89
N PRO A 88 4.77 7.35 3.40
CA PRO A 88 3.61 7.68 2.58
C PRO A 88 3.90 8.91 1.71
N GLY A 89 3.44 8.85 0.47
CA GLY A 89 3.66 9.92 -0.48
C GLY A 89 2.54 10.97 -0.50
N PRO A 90 2.64 11.94 -1.42
CA PRO A 90 1.74 13.09 -1.46
C PRO A 90 0.27 12.73 -1.73
N VAL A 91 -0.02 11.60 -2.35
CA VAL A 91 -1.42 11.17 -2.57
C VAL A 91 -2.08 10.81 -1.23
N MET A 92 -1.37 10.06 -0.38
CA MET A 92 -1.84 9.69 0.95
C MET A 92 -1.99 10.91 1.86
N GLU A 93 -1.01 11.83 1.83
CA GLU A 93 -1.08 13.09 2.57
C GLU A 93 -2.28 13.94 2.13
N ASN A 94 -2.52 14.05 0.83
CA ASN A 94 -3.65 14.80 0.30
C ASN A 94 -4.99 14.14 0.65
N LEU A 95 -5.05 12.81 0.63
CA LEU A 95 -6.24 12.08 1.09
C LEU A 95 -6.53 12.41 2.56
N TYR A 96 -5.52 12.36 3.43
CA TYR A 96 -5.69 12.72 4.84
C TYR A 96 -6.14 14.17 5.03
N ARG A 97 -5.53 15.12 4.32
CA ARG A 97 -5.93 16.53 4.36
C ARG A 97 -7.38 16.75 3.93
N LEU A 98 -7.85 15.94 2.95
CA LEU A 98 -9.20 16.06 2.42
C LEU A 98 -10.26 15.49 3.36
N VAL A 99 -9.97 14.41 4.07
CA VAL A 99 -10.99 13.63 4.80
C VAL A 99 -10.69 13.39 6.29
N GLY A 100 -9.45 13.59 6.75
CA GLY A 100 -9.01 13.21 8.09
C GLY A 100 -9.70 13.95 9.25
N TYR A 101 -10.34 15.09 8.96
CA TYR A 101 -11.12 15.85 9.94
C TYR A 101 -12.60 15.41 10.04
N LYS A 102 -13.04 14.52 9.16
CA LYS A 102 -14.39 13.96 9.12
C LYS A 102 -14.49 12.72 9.98
N ASP A 103 -15.71 12.27 10.25
CA ASP A 103 -15.91 10.88 10.64
C ASP A 103 -15.69 9.98 9.42
N TYR A 104 -14.83 8.99 9.55
CA TYR A 104 -14.48 8.09 8.45
C TYR A 104 -14.25 6.66 8.94
N PHE A 105 -14.33 5.73 8.00
CA PHE A 105 -13.85 4.37 8.17
C PHE A 105 -13.16 3.92 6.87
N ILE A 106 -12.03 3.23 7.00
CA ILE A 106 -11.22 2.77 5.88
C ILE A 106 -11.27 1.25 5.80
N VAL A 107 -11.58 0.73 4.62
CA VAL A 107 -11.48 -0.70 4.29
C VAL A 107 -10.45 -0.84 3.19
N THR A 108 -9.38 -1.59 3.44
CA THR A 108 -8.29 -1.75 2.48
C THR A 108 -7.84 -3.20 2.33
N SER A 109 -7.46 -3.58 1.11
CA SER A 109 -6.72 -4.82 0.82
C SER A 109 -5.20 -4.61 0.79
N ASN A 110 -4.73 -3.38 1.00
CA ASN A 110 -3.31 -3.06 1.05
C ASN A 110 -2.72 -3.47 2.41
N GLY A 111 -1.56 -4.08 2.40
CA GLY A 111 -0.88 -4.58 3.60
C GLY A 111 0.33 -3.77 4.06
N GLU A 112 0.68 -2.68 3.36
CA GLU A 112 1.84 -1.84 3.67
C GLU A 112 1.67 -0.89 4.85
N ASP A 113 0.44 -0.71 5.35
CA ASP A 113 0.10 0.09 6.53
C ASP A 113 0.47 1.59 6.44
N HIS A 114 0.24 2.21 5.27
CA HIS A 114 0.59 3.62 5.06
C HIS A 114 -0.46 4.62 5.59
N PHE A 115 -1.66 4.18 5.96
CA PHE A 115 -2.70 5.07 6.48
C PHE A 115 -2.34 5.69 7.84
N VAL A 116 -1.86 4.86 8.76
CA VAL A 116 -1.54 5.31 10.12
C VAL A 116 -0.37 6.29 10.17
N PRO A 117 0.75 6.07 9.45
CA PRO A 117 1.84 7.05 9.42
C PRO A 117 1.45 8.43 8.89
N VAL A 118 0.41 8.52 8.04
CA VAL A 118 -0.11 9.81 7.54
C VAL A 118 -0.97 10.55 8.55
N GLY A 119 -1.52 9.83 9.56
CA GLY A 119 -2.33 10.40 10.61
C GLY A 119 -3.74 9.82 10.77
N PHE A 120 -4.11 8.82 9.95
CA PHE A 120 -5.38 8.13 10.14
C PHE A 120 -5.38 7.31 11.43
N ASP A 121 -6.52 7.27 12.10
CA ASP A 121 -6.71 6.52 13.33
C ASP A 121 -6.68 5.01 13.04
N ARG A 122 -5.83 4.28 13.77
CA ARG A 122 -5.68 2.83 13.66
C ARG A 122 -7.01 2.08 13.82
N ASP A 123 -7.85 2.50 14.72
CA ASP A 123 -9.12 1.85 15.03
C ASP A 123 -10.19 2.06 13.95
N LYS A 124 -9.92 2.97 13.01
CA LYS A 124 -10.75 3.27 11.83
C LYS A 124 -10.22 2.68 10.53
N VAL A 125 -9.18 1.83 10.59
CA VAL A 125 -8.59 1.16 9.42
C VAL A 125 -8.75 -0.34 9.54
N PHE A 126 -9.52 -0.93 8.64
CA PHE A 126 -9.70 -2.38 8.52
C PHE A 126 -8.92 -2.92 7.31
N GLU A 127 -7.88 -3.71 7.60
CA GLU A 127 -7.07 -4.38 6.60
C GLU A 127 -7.60 -5.79 6.36
N MET A 128 -8.29 -5.97 5.25
CA MET A 128 -9.02 -7.21 4.91
C MET A 128 -8.12 -8.44 4.81
N GLU A 129 -6.90 -8.27 4.33
CA GLU A 129 -5.92 -9.34 4.11
C GLU A 129 -4.81 -9.35 5.17
N GLY A 130 -4.96 -8.54 6.23
CA GLY A 130 -3.95 -8.35 7.26
C GLY A 130 -2.84 -7.40 6.84
N ARG A 131 -1.75 -7.39 7.62
CA ARG A 131 -0.61 -6.49 7.45
C ARG A 131 0.68 -7.25 7.21
N LEU A 132 1.51 -6.75 6.31
CA LEU A 132 2.86 -7.29 6.06
C LEU A 132 3.76 -7.22 7.31
N THR A 133 3.46 -6.30 8.22
CA THR A 133 4.19 -6.13 9.50
C THR A 133 3.80 -7.14 10.58
N GLN A 134 2.80 -7.99 10.33
CA GLN A 134 2.34 -9.00 11.28
C GLN A 134 2.53 -10.41 10.72
N SER A 135 3.17 -11.27 11.49
CA SER A 135 3.28 -12.70 11.20
C SER A 135 2.75 -13.53 12.37
N ARG A 136 2.24 -14.72 12.06
CA ARG A 136 1.87 -15.72 13.07
C ARG A 136 2.80 -16.92 12.98
N CYS A 137 3.20 -17.41 14.13
CA CYS A 137 3.83 -18.72 14.21
C CYS A 137 2.79 -19.83 13.98
#